data_29b0aa88b11c52e0692f8ab278428925
#
_entry.id   29b0aa88b11c52e0692f8ab278428925
#
_cell.length_a   1.000
_cell.length_b   1.000
_cell.length_c   1.000
_cell.angle_alpha   90.00
_cell.angle_beta   90.00
_cell.angle_gamma   90.00
#
_symmetry.space_group_name_H-M   'P 1'
#
loop_
_entity.id
_entity.type
_entity.pdbx_description
1 polymer ?
#
loop_
_entity_poly.entity_id
_entity_poly.type
_entity_poly.pdbx_seq_one_letter_code
_entity_poly.pdbx_strand_id
1 'polypeptide(L)'
;MNIVFYSSYSNFFDASFFHYTSIPSWKSQFDDLCNCFPEHNFLIVCQKPGMFLLDLKNDDIEEKSNRVKYIILENAEPESFAKEIILLKADIAFAFTFWCQPYDWLTINDSLIAKRLEASGIKTFCHSTKTACICFDKKETRDFLLQNNFNCAKSVYVDHELFFCERSDKSIIFNPYKKYIFNQIRNLNLPLVIKNTRGLSSYGMEVVKTYVQAEAFLKSKKNQTNLLVEEYIEGEQAGIEIFGSNKKYSLGGLFYFSVNQYGITSPKQSVKIGPVSVDEKLEKMLLKLAENLNLCGSAQIDLVKKNNEWFIIEINPRLSGMTLLSVLSENKSVYKKIMEVIKGDVNYSAKKYLLDFKTPVLEKEKLLELKKESYVEYILQTKNDCARQHREEGYCELIFSALNFEELKNALEDFKCKYPDLLDKGFEVQTKNLLQSILNN
;
A
#
# COMPACT_ATOMS: atom_id res chain seq x y z
N MET A 1 -27.33 4.24 -14.15
CA MET A 1 -26.06 3.97 -14.81
C MET A 1 -25.59 2.58 -14.46
N ASN A 2 -24.89 1.91 -15.39
CA ASN A 2 -24.18 0.68 -15.13
C ASN A 2 -22.77 0.99 -14.65
N ILE A 3 -22.48 0.69 -13.39
CA ILE A 3 -21.21 0.95 -12.74
C ILE A 3 -20.49 -0.37 -12.52
N VAL A 4 -19.30 -0.50 -13.09
CA VAL A 4 -18.48 -1.71 -12.98
C VAL A 4 -17.32 -1.48 -12.04
N PHE A 5 -17.16 -2.36 -11.04
CA PHE A 5 -15.92 -2.51 -10.29
C PHE A 5 -15.13 -3.66 -10.87
N TYR A 6 -13.87 -3.45 -11.23
CA TYR A 6 -13.04 -4.51 -11.79
C TYR A 6 -11.70 -4.64 -11.08
N SER A 7 -11.18 -5.87 -11.04
CA SER A 7 -9.87 -6.17 -10.52
C SER A 7 -9.19 -7.25 -11.37
N SER A 8 -8.07 -6.91 -11.97
CA SER A 8 -7.26 -7.83 -12.76
C SER A 8 -6.26 -8.62 -11.91
N TYR A 9 -6.53 -8.79 -10.62
CA TYR A 9 -5.68 -9.54 -9.71
C TYR A 9 -5.60 -11.01 -10.09
N SER A 10 -4.41 -11.49 -10.37
CA SER A 10 -4.16 -12.85 -10.86
C SER A 10 -3.37 -13.73 -9.88
N ASN A 11 -2.80 -13.16 -8.83
CA ASN A 11 -2.02 -13.93 -7.87
C ASN A 11 -2.92 -14.53 -6.79
N PHE A 12 -2.66 -15.78 -6.48
CA PHE A 12 -3.18 -16.41 -5.28
C PHE A 12 -2.45 -15.82 -4.07
N PHE A 13 -3.18 -15.15 -3.22
CA PHE A 13 -2.75 -14.79 -1.89
C PHE A 13 -3.21 -15.92 -0.97
N ASP A 14 -2.27 -16.66 -0.38
CA ASP A 14 -2.62 -17.70 0.59
C ASP A 14 -3.32 -17.03 1.77
N ALA A 15 -4.66 -17.06 1.66
CA ALA A 15 -5.52 -16.40 2.61
C ALA A 15 -5.26 -16.96 4.00
N SER A 16 -5.39 -16.11 4.98
CA SER A 16 -5.33 -16.45 6.37
C SER A 16 -6.09 -17.72 6.69
N PHE A 17 -5.54 -18.59 7.49
CA PHE A 17 -6.27 -19.70 8.07
C PHE A 17 -7.12 -19.26 9.29
N PHE A 18 -7.03 -17.99 9.69
CA PHE A 18 -7.92 -17.35 10.64
C PHE A 18 -8.14 -15.89 10.25
N HIS A 19 -9.40 -15.52 10.12
CA HIS A 19 -9.79 -14.16 9.82
C HIS A 19 -11.00 -13.76 10.67
N TYR A 20 -10.92 -12.58 11.27
CA TYR A 20 -12.03 -11.91 11.94
C TYR A 20 -11.99 -10.42 11.59
N THR A 21 -13.14 -9.85 11.33
CA THR A 21 -13.27 -8.42 11.10
C THR A 21 -14.64 -7.93 11.57
N SER A 22 -14.67 -6.71 12.11
CA SER A 22 -15.93 -5.99 12.37
C SER A 22 -16.49 -5.35 11.09
N ILE A 23 -15.70 -5.32 10.01
CA ILE A 23 -16.15 -4.81 8.71
C ILE A 23 -17.20 -5.77 8.14
N PRO A 24 -18.34 -5.26 7.66
CA PRO A 24 -19.32 -6.10 6.98
C PRO A 24 -18.71 -6.82 5.77
N SER A 25 -19.20 -8.00 5.45
CA SER A 25 -18.80 -8.75 4.25
C SER A 25 -18.93 -7.89 2.98
N TRP A 26 -18.16 -8.21 1.96
CA TRP A 26 -18.27 -7.48 0.67
C TRP A 26 -19.69 -7.52 0.12
N LYS A 27 -20.36 -8.66 0.26
CA LYS A 27 -21.79 -8.78 -0.05
C LYS A 27 -22.62 -7.73 0.67
N SER A 28 -22.47 -7.62 1.99
CA SER A 28 -23.23 -6.65 2.79
C SER A 28 -22.91 -5.21 2.40
N GLN A 29 -21.64 -4.91 2.10
CA GLN A 29 -21.24 -3.59 1.63
C GLN A 29 -21.84 -3.24 0.25
N PHE A 30 -21.95 -4.21 -0.67
CA PHE A 30 -22.63 -4.02 -1.95
C PHE A 30 -24.13 -3.88 -1.79
N ASP A 31 -24.75 -4.62 -0.87
CA ASP A 31 -26.18 -4.44 -0.57
C ASP A 31 -26.45 -3.03 0.00
N ASP A 32 -25.59 -2.51 0.88
CA ASP A 32 -25.68 -1.14 1.37
C ASP A 32 -25.46 -0.12 0.25
N LEU A 33 -24.46 -0.35 -0.60
CA LEU A 33 -24.22 0.50 -1.77
C LEU A 33 -25.44 0.59 -2.68
N CYS A 34 -26.10 -0.53 -2.97
CA CYS A 34 -27.33 -0.59 -3.75
C CYS A 34 -28.51 0.14 -3.06
N ASN A 35 -28.53 0.15 -1.71
CA ASN A 35 -29.53 0.92 -0.96
C ASN A 35 -29.27 2.42 -1.04
N CYS A 36 -28.00 2.81 -0.93
CA CYS A 36 -27.60 4.24 -0.97
C CYS A 36 -27.75 4.85 -2.37
N PHE A 37 -27.67 4.05 -3.43
CA PHE A 37 -27.67 4.49 -4.83
C PHE A 37 -28.60 3.60 -5.69
N PRO A 38 -29.90 3.57 -5.38
CA PRO A 38 -30.86 2.65 -6.02
C PRO A 38 -31.05 2.92 -7.52
N GLU A 39 -30.67 4.10 -8.00
CA GLU A 39 -30.72 4.48 -9.41
C GLU A 39 -29.59 3.88 -10.27
N HIS A 40 -28.64 3.17 -9.66
CA HIS A 40 -27.49 2.59 -10.33
C HIS A 40 -27.52 1.06 -10.29
N ASN A 41 -27.02 0.45 -11.37
CA ASN A 41 -26.75 -0.99 -11.42
C ASN A 41 -25.26 -1.23 -11.17
N PHE A 42 -24.94 -2.04 -10.20
CA PHE A 42 -23.55 -2.36 -9.86
C PHE A 42 -23.18 -3.75 -10.40
N LEU A 43 -21.98 -3.83 -11.00
CA LEU A 43 -21.46 -5.03 -11.61
C LEU A 43 -20.00 -5.22 -11.19
N ILE A 44 -19.58 -6.47 -11.06
CA ILE A 44 -18.21 -6.85 -10.70
C ILE A 44 -17.62 -7.70 -11.82
N VAL A 45 -16.44 -7.32 -12.27
CA VAL A 45 -15.63 -8.10 -13.22
C VAL A 45 -14.26 -8.31 -12.60
N CYS A 46 -13.91 -9.55 -12.27
CA CYS A 46 -12.63 -9.81 -11.62
C CYS A 46 -12.08 -11.19 -11.92
N GLN A 47 -10.82 -11.41 -11.57
CA GLN A 47 -10.24 -12.72 -11.34
C GLN A 47 -10.37 -13.10 -9.86
N LYS A 48 -10.37 -14.41 -9.56
CA LYS A 48 -10.12 -14.84 -8.19
C LYS A 48 -8.65 -14.57 -7.81
N PRO A 49 -8.36 -14.14 -6.57
CA PRO A 49 -9.24 -14.07 -5.41
C PRO A 49 -10.16 -12.83 -5.35
N GLY A 50 -10.03 -11.82 -6.22
CA GLY A 50 -10.92 -10.65 -6.26
C GLY A 50 -10.95 -9.86 -4.94
N MET A 51 -9.78 -9.59 -4.35
CA MET A 51 -9.68 -8.84 -3.09
C MET A 51 -10.48 -7.54 -3.16
N PHE A 52 -11.15 -7.19 -2.07
CA PHE A 52 -12.10 -6.08 -1.96
C PHE A 52 -13.38 -6.22 -2.81
N LEU A 53 -13.58 -7.32 -3.53
CA LEU A 53 -14.75 -7.52 -4.37
C LEU A 53 -15.51 -8.81 -4.06
N LEU A 54 -14.84 -9.85 -3.56
CA LEU A 54 -15.41 -11.17 -3.32
C LEU A 54 -15.14 -11.65 -1.90
N ASP A 55 -16.18 -12.22 -1.27
CA ASP A 55 -16.02 -13.04 -0.06
C ASP A 55 -15.77 -14.48 -0.52
N LEU A 56 -14.57 -15.00 -0.25
CA LEU A 56 -14.17 -16.36 -0.64
C LEU A 56 -14.08 -17.29 0.56
N LYS A 57 -14.48 -18.54 0.32
CA LYS A 57 -14.28 -19.66 1.22
C LYS A 57 -13.93 -20.89 0.41
N ASN A 58 -12.81 -21.54 0.74
CA ASN A 58 -12.33 -22.72 0.02
C ASN A 58 -12.28 -22.51 -1.51
N ASP A 59 -11.77 -21.37 -1.96
CA ASP A 59 -11.69 -20.93 -3.36
C ASP A 59 -13.02 -20.69 -4.09
N ASP A 60 -14.13 -20.86 -3.39
CA ASP A 60 -15.44 -20.49 -3.91
C ASP A 60 -15.96 -19.19 -3.31
N ILE A 61 -16.86 -18.53 -4.02
CA ILE A 61 -17.50 -17.32 -3.52
C ILE A 61 -18.51 -17.74 -2.44
N GLU A 62 -18.22 -17.35 -1.18
CA GLU A 62 -19.02 -17.73 -0.01
C GLU A 62 -20.41 -17.10 -0.05
N GLU A 63 -20.47 -15.81 -0.35
CA GLU A 63 -21.71 -15.07 -0.43
C GLU A 63 -21.71 -14.11 -1.63
N LYS A 64 -22.86 -13.98 -2.28
CA LYS A 64 -23.11 -13.04 -3.36
C LYS A 64 -24.31 -12.18 -3.06
N SER A 65 -24.22 -10.89 -3.35
CA SER A 65 -25.39 -10.04 -3.41
C SER A 65 -26.23 -10.41 -4.63
N ASN A 66 -27.53 -10.66 -4.43
CA ASN A 66 -28.48 -10.89 -5.54
C ASN A 66 -28.76 -9.61 -6.35
N ARG A 67 -28.27 -8.47 -5.89
CA ARG A 67 -28.43 -7.15 -6.51
C ARG A 67 -27.27 -6.75 -7.40
N VAL A 68 -26.19 -7.53 -7.39
CA VAL A 68 -24.97 -7.28 -8.15
C VAL A 68 -24.69 -8.46 -9.08
N LYS A 69 -24.35 -8.18 -10.32
CA LYS A 69 -23.93 -9.19 -11.29
C LYS A 69 -22.42 -9.39 -11.19
N TYR A 70 -21.98 -10.64 -11.03
CA TYR A 70 -20.58 -11.03 -10.94
C TYR A 70 -20.14 -11.76 -12.21
N ILE A 71 -19.00 -11.34 -12.76
CA ILE A 71 -18.31 -12.00 -13.88
C ILE A 71 -16.89 -12.30 -13.44
N ILE A 72 -16.57 -13.58 -13.36
CA ILE A 72 -15.26 -14.07 -12.96
C ILE A 72 -14.55 -14.54 -14.22
N LEU A 73 -13.40 -13.93 -14.52
CA LEU A 73 -12.59 -14.25 -15.68
C LEU A 73 -11.45 -15.20 -15.30
N GLU A 74 -11.07 -16.06 -16.24
CA GLU A 74 -9.98 -17.03 -16.03
C GLU A 74 -8.59 -16.42 -16.22
N ASN A 75 -8.48 -15.30 -16.91
CA ASN A 75 -7.22 -14.61 -17.18
C ASN A 75 -7.29 -13.11 -16.87
N ALA A 76 -6.13 -12.47 -16.73
CA ALA A 76 -5.99 -11.05 -16.44
C ALA A 76 -5.73 -10.21 -17.70
N GLU A 77 -5.92 -10.75 -18.90
CA GLU A 77 -5.60 -10.04 -20.14
C GLU A 77 -6.48 -8.80 -20.29
N PRO A 78 -5.90 -7.63 -20.57
CA PRO A 78 -6.65 -6.38 -20.72
C PRO A 78 -7.75 -6.44 -21.78
N GLU A 79 -7.53 -7.19 -22.86
CA GLU A 79 -8.48 -7.40 -23.93
C GLU A 79 -9.74 -8.12 -23.44
N SER A 80 -9.56 -9.19 -22.69
CA SER A 80 -10.65 -10.01 -22.12
C SER A 80 -11.48 -9.20 -21.14
N PHE A 81 -10.84 -8.48 -20.22
CA PHE A 81 -11.53 -7.59 -19.26
C PHE A 81 -12.30 -6.48 -19.96
N ALA A 82 -11.65 -5.76 -20.89
CA ALA A 82 -12.30 -4.67 -21.60
C ALA A 82 -13.50 -5.16 -22.41
N LYS A 83 -13.37 -6.30 -23.11
CA LYS A 83 -14.46 -6.90 -23.88
C LYS A 83 -15.69 -7.18 -23.00
N GLU A 84 -15.49 -7.83 -21.86
CA GLU A 84 -16.61 -8.15 -20.96
C GLU A 84 -17.27 -6.89 -20.39
N ILE A 85 -16.49 -5.89 -19.97
CA ILE A 85 -17.02 -4.63 -19.45
C ILE A 85 -17.80 -3.86 -20.53
N ILE A 86 -17.33 -3.87 -21.79
CA ILE A 86 -18.05 -3.28 -22.92
C ILE A 86 -19.40 -4.01 -23.17
N LEU A 87 -19.38 -5.34 -23.15
CA LEU A 87 -20.61 -6.15 -23.31
C LEU A 87 -21.65 -5.86 -22.21
N LEU A 88 -21.22 -5.49 -21.03
CA LEU A 88 -22.09 -5.09 -19.93
C LEU A 88 -22.69 -3.68 -20.11
N LYS A 89 -22.31 -2.96 -21.17
CA LYS A 89 -22.74 -1.58 -21.43
C LYS A 89 -22.47 -0.67 -20.22
N ALA A 90 -21.25 -0.74 -19.69
CA ALA A 90 -20.86 0.06 -18.55
C ALA A 90 -20.85 1.57 -18.93
N ASP A 91 -21.35 2.40 -18.04
CA ASP A 91 -21.22 3.87 -18.13
C ASP A 91 -19.92 4.33 -17.48
N ILE A 92 -19.54 3.67 -16.37
CA ILE A 92 -18.34 3.96 -15.59
C ILE A 92 -17.70 2.63 -15.13
N ALA A 93 -16.37 2.55 -15.19
CA ALA A 93 -15.60 1.41 -14.67
C ALA A 93 -14.51 1.86 -13.69
N PHE A 94 -14.44 1.18 -12.55
CA PHE A 94 -13.52 1.45 -11.45
C PHE A 94 -12.50 0.33 -11.31
N ALA A 95 -11.21 0.68 -11.32
CA ALA A 95 -10.14 -0.25 -10.98
C ALA A 95 -10.06 -0.44 -9.46
N PHE A 96 -10.17 -1.68 -9.02
CA PHE A 96 -10.15 -2.10 -7.62
C PHE A 96 -9.02 -3.07 -7.35
N THR A 97 -7.88 -2.83 -7.95
CA THR A 97 -6.74 -3.74 -7.83
C THR A 97 -5.91 -3.42 -6.60
N PHE A 98 -5.49 -4.47 -5.94
CA PHE A 98 -4.54 -4.47 -4.86
C PHE A 98 -3.12 -4.74 -5.41
N TRP A 99 -2.11 -4.99 -4.57
CA TRP A 99 -0.78 -5.35 -5.04
C TRP A 99 -0.69 -6.80 -5.53
N CYS A 100 0.29 -7.12 -6.37
CA CYS A 100 0.62 -8.50 -6.73
C CYS A 100 2.13 -8.74 -6.72
N GLN A 101 2.49 -10.01 -6.63
CA GLN A 101 3.88 -10.46 -6.68
C GLN A 101 4.27 -10.99 -8.05
N PRO A 102 5.56 -10.98 -8.34
CA PRO A 102 6.71 -10.44 -7.58
C PRO A 102 6.89 -8.93 -7.74
N TYR A 103 6.14 -8.32 -8.65
CA TYR A 103 6.18 -6.89 -8.96
C TYR A 103 4.78 -6.29 -8.91
N ASP A 104 4.68 -5.02 -8.52
CA ASP A 104 3.40 -4.30 -8.39
C ASP A 104 2.91 -3.75 -9.74
N TRP A 105 2.79 -4.60 -10.74
CA TRP A 105 2.46 -4.24 -12.12
C TRP A 105 0.95 -4.24 -12.44
N LEU A 106 0.09 -4.66 -11.50
CA LEU A 106 -1.35 -4.74 -11.78
C LEU A 106 -1.97 -3.38 -12.10
N THR A 107 -1.45 -2.30 -11.53
CA THR A 107 -1.90 -0.95 -11.90
C THR A 107 -1.60 -0.62 -13.37
N ILE A 108 -0.52 -1.15 -13.93
CA ILE A 108 -0.24 -1.02 -15.36
C ILE A 108 -1.27 -1.83 -16.16
N ASN A 109 -1.57 -3.06 -15.73
CA ASN A 109 -2.57 -3.89 -16.38
C ASN A 109 -3.97 -3.23 -16.36
N ASP A 110 -4.39 -2.73 -15.21
CA ASP A 110 -5.66 -1.99 -15.08
C ASP A 110 -5.71 -0.75 -15.98
N SER A 111 -4.59 -0.04 -16.11
CA SER A 111 -4.50 1.14 -16.99
C SER A 111 -4.62 0.78 -18.48
N LEU A 112 -4.17 -0.40 -18.87
CA LEU A 112 -4.35 -0.91 -20.23
C LEU A 112 -5.82 -1.27 -20.49
N ILE A 113 -6.50 -1.85 -19.51
CA ILE A 113 -7.94 -2.09 -19.54
C ILE A 113 -8.67 -0.74 -19.70
N ALA A 114 -8.38 0.20 -18.81
CA ALA A 114 -9.00 1.53 -18.82
C ALA A 114 -8.84 2.25 -20.17
N LYS A 115 -7.65 2.20 -20.76
CA LYS A 115 -7.38 2.80 -22.09
C LYS A 115 -8.31 2.23 -23.18
N ARG A 116 -8.62 0.93 -23.14
CA ARG A 116 -9.55 0.30 -24.11
C ARG A 116 -10.98 0.69 -23.85
N LEU A 117 -11.37 0.79 -22.57
CA LEU A 117 -12.71 1.22 -22.17
C LEU A 117 -12.98 2.67 -22.60
N GLU A 118 -12.01 3.55 -22.38
CA GLU A 118 -12.09 4.96 -22.80
C GLU A 118 -12.19 5.12 -24.33
N ALA A 119 -11.45 4.30 -25.08
CA ALA A 119 -11.58 4.25 -26.54
C ALA A 119 -12.97 3.79 -27.01
N SER A 120 -13.72 3.09 -26.15
CA SER A 120 -15.09 2.65 -26.40
C SER A 120 -16.13 3.62 -25.78
N GLY A 121 -15.72 4.78 -25.28
CA GLY A 121 -16.60 5.80 -24.70
C GLY A 121 -17.02 5.56 -23.25
N ILE A 122 -16.48 4.55 -22.56
CA ILE A 122 -16.75 4.27 -21.15
C ILE A 122 -15.83 5.14 -20.28
N LYS A 123 -16.40 5.83 -19.30
CA LYS A 123 -15.61 6.59 -18.33
C LYS A 123 -14.88 5.63 -17.39
N THR A 124 -13.62 5.94 -17.07
CA THR A 124 -12.84 5.13 -16.14
C THR A 124 -12.42 5.92 -14.90
N PHE A 125 -12.33 5.19 -13.79
CA PHE A 125 -11.70 5.65 -12.57
C PHE A 125 -10.51 4.75 -12.30
N CYS A 126 -9.43 5.02 -13.03
CA CYS A 126 -8.20 4.26 -13.07
C CYS A 126 -7.06 5.19 -13.45
N HIS A 127 -5.89 4.97 -12.88
CA HIS A 127 -4.68 5.71 -13.24
C HIS A 127 -4.32 5.48 -14.71
N SER A 128 -3.81 6.53 -15.36
CA SER A 128 -3.28 6.40 -16.71
C SER A 128 -2.05 5.49 -16.73
N THR A 129 -1.77 4.88 -17.89
CA THR A 129 -0.54 4.06 -18.06
C THR A 129 0.71 4.86 -17.73
N LYS A 130 0.76 6.15 -18.06
CA LYS A 130 1.87 7.04 -17.71
C LYS A 130 2.06 7.13 -16.20
N THR A 131 0.98 7.41 -15.45
CA THR A 131 1.01 7.51 -14.00
C THR A 131 1.40 6.19 -13.34
N ALA A 132 0.79 5.08 -13.81
CA ALA A 132 1.10 3.75 -13.32
C ALA A 132 2.59 3.38 -13.53
N CYS A 133 3.15 3.67 -14.71
CA CYS A 133 4.57 3.41 -14.99
C CYS A 133 5.52 4.28 -14.17
N ILE A 134 5.22 5.57 -13.98
CA ILE A 134 6.02 6.46 -13.13
C ILE A 134 6.10 5.91 -11.70
N CYS A 135 4.97 5.45 -11.15
CA CYS A 135 4.93 4.95 -9.78
C CYS A 135 5.49 3.51 -9.64
N PHE A 136 5.48 2.72 -10.72
CA PHE A 136 5.99 1.35 -10.72
C PHE A 136 7.52 1.27 -10.55
N ASP A 137 8.26 2.22 -11.13
CA ASP A 137 9.71 2.27 -11.05
C ASP A 137 10.17 3.41 -10.13
N LYS A 138 10.88 3.07 -9.06
CA LYS A 138 11.34 4.03 -8.04
C LYS A 138 12.28 5.10 -8.61
N LYS A 139 13.02 4.79 -9.69
CA LYS A 139 13.84 5.79 -10.39
C LYS A 139 12.94 6.79 -11.11
N GLU A 140 11.93 6.33 -11.86
CA GLU A 140 10.99 7.21 -12.55
C GLU A 140 10.19 8.07 -11.54
N THR A 141 9.79 7.49 -10.40
CA THR A 141 9.19 8.25 -9.30
C THR A 141 10.11 9.35 -8.80
N ARG A 142 11.42 9.06 -8.59
CA ARG A 142 12.39 10.06 -8.13
C ARG A 142 12.57 11.19 -9.14
N ASP A 143 12.73 10.85 -10.41
CA ASP A 143 12.88 11.84 -11.48
C ASP A 143 11.66 12.76 -11.56
N PHE A 144 10.45 12.18 -11.47
CA PHE A 144 9.21 12.94 -11.42
C PHE A 144 9.15 13.89 -10.22
N LEU A 145 9.50 13.42 -9.02
CA LEU A 145 9.47 14.23 -7.81
C LEU A 145 10.44 15.41 -7.89
N LEU A 146 11.66 15.17 -8.37
CA LEU A 146 12.67 16.22 -8.55
C LEU A 146 12.24 17.25 -9.61
N GLN A 147 11.74 16.82 -10.76
CA GLN A 147 11.26 17.70 -11.83
C GLN A 147 10.10 18.60 -11.39
N ASN A 148 9.30 18.16 -10.42
CA ASN A 148 8.14 18.89 -9.91
C ASN A 148 8.41 19.60 -8.56
N ASN A 149 9.67 19.64 -8.12
CA ASN A 149 10.11 20.30 -6.88
C ASN A 149 9.42 19.75 -5.62
N PHE A 150 9.29 18.42 -5.53
CA PHE A 150 8.91 17.73 -4.30
C PHE A 150 10.15 17.29 -3.52
N ASN A 151 10.08 17.38 -2.20
CA ASN A 151 11.14 16.85 -1.35
C ASN A 151 11.15 15.32 -1.42
N CYS A 152 12.32 14.78 -1.73
CA CYS A 152 12.61 13.34 -1.72
C CYS A 152 14.08 13.12 -1.36
N ALA A 153 14.47 11.87 -1.10
CA ALA A 153 15.86 11.55 -0.80
C ALA A 153 16.78 11.84 -1.99
N LYS A 154 17.97 12.37 -1.73
CA LYS A 154 19.04 12.41 -2.74
C LYS A 154 19.42 10.98 -3.11
N SER A 155 19.60 10.71 -4.38
CA SER A 155 19.79 9.35 -4.86
C SER A 155 20.78 9.25 -6.02
N VAL A 156 21.36 8.06 -6.16
CA VAL A 156 22.17 7.64 -7.29
C VAL A 156 21.57 6.38 -7.88
N TYR A 157 21.23 6.41 -9.17
CA TYR A 157 20.75 5.26 -9.91
C TYR A 157 21.94 4.40 -10.36
N VAL A 158 21.81 3.09 -10.22
CA VAL A 158 22.81 2.10 -10.63
C VAL A 158 22.18 1.18 -11.67
N ASP A 159 22.60 1.33 -12.92
CA ASP A 159 22.24 0.42 -14.01
C ASP A 159 23.01 -0.88 -13.85
N HIS A 160 22.30 -1.99 -13.74
CA HIS A 160 22.88 -3.31 -13.47
C HIS A 160 23.76 -3.79 -14.63
N GLU A 161 23.32 -3.61 -15.88
CA GLU A 161 24.05 -4.11 -17.03
C GLU A 161 25.38 -3.37 -17.21
N LEU A 162 25.35 -2.04 -17.09
CA LEU A 162 26.55 -1.22 -17.14
C LEU A 162 27.47 -1.49 -15.96
N PHE A 163 26.92 -1.70 -14.77
CA PHE A 163 27.70 -1.95 -13.56
C PHE A 163 28.43 -3.29 -13.58
N PHE A 164 27.92 -4.27 -14.30
CA PHE A 164 28.49 -5.61 -14.42
C PHE A 164 28.85 -6.01 -15.85
N CYS A 165 29.07 -5.05 -16.75
CA CYS A 165 29.35 -5.33 -18.17
C CYS A 165 30.56 -6.25 -18.38
N GLU A 166 31.56 -6.20 -17.49
CA GLU A 166 32.72 -7.11 -17.54
C GLU A 166 32.38 -8.60 -17.26
N ARG A 167 31.18 -8.89 -16.79
CA ARG A 167 30.73 -10.28 -16.65
C ARG A 167 30.33 -10.90 -17.99
N SER A 168 29.82 -10.04 -18.89
CA SER A 168 29.39 -10.43 -20.23
C SER A 168 30.53 -10.42 -21.25
N ASP A 169 31.52 -9.56 -21.06
CA ASP A 169 32.68 -9.42 -21.93
C ASP A 169 33.99 -9.38 -21.12
N LYS A 170 34.78 -10.45 -21.22
CA LYS A 170 36.07 -10.58 -20.52
C LYS A 170 37.17 -9.67 -21.04
N SER A 171 36.98 -9.01 -22.19
CA SER A 171 37.91 -8.00 -22.72
C SER A 171 37.84 -6.70 -21.92
N ILE A 172 36.76 -6.48 -21.14
CA ILE A 172 36.60 -5.30 -20.31
C ILE A 172 37.43 -5.44 -19.03
N ILE A 173 38.63 -4.89 -19.04
CA ILE A 173 39.57 -4.93 -17.90
C ILE A 173 39.24 -3.84 -16.89
N PHE A 174 38.68 -2.74 -17.32
CA PHE A 174 38.35 -1.57 -16.49
C PHE A 174 36.92 -1.11 -16.76
N ASN A 175 36.11 -1.00 -15.71
CA ASN A 175 34.76 -0.48 -15.80
C ASN A 175 34.68 0.96 -15.27
N PRO A 176 34.69 1.97 -16.16
CA PRO A 176 34.63 3.38 -15.76
C PRO A 176 33.29 3.74 -15.11
N TYR A 177 32.20 3.06 -15.48
CA TYR A 177 30.89 3.29 -14.90
C TYR A 177 30.85 2.94 -13.40
N LYS A 178 31.44 1.81 -13.00
CA LYS A 178 31.60 1.48 -11.56
C LYS A 178 32.34 2.59 -10.78
N LYS A 179 33.43 3.08 -11.34
CA LYS A 179 34.19 4.16 -10.70
C LYS A 179 33.34 5.43 -10.58
N TYR A 180 32.61 5.78 -11.65
CA TYR A 180 31.69 6.91 -11.65
C TYR A 180 30.62 6.76 -10.56
N ILE A 181 29.93 5.61 -10.50
CA ILE A 181 28.90 5.33 -9.49
C ILE A 181 29.44 5.45 -8.06
N PHE A 182 30.60 4.85 -7.76
CA PHE A 182 31.16 4.97 -6.42
C PHE A 182 31.53 6.41 -6.05
N ASN A 183 31.99 7.20 -7.02
CA ASN A 183 32.24 8.63 -6.77
C ASN A 183 30.93 9.38 -6.49
N GLN A 184 29.85 9.10 -7.23
CA GLN A 184 28.55 9.72 -6.96
C GLN A 184 27.99 9.33 -5.59
N ILE A 185 28.09 8.06 -5.21
CA ILE A 185 27.62 7.57 -3.90
C ILE A 185 28.39 8.23 -2.74
N ARG A 186 29.67 8.51 -2.90
CA ARG A 186 30.47 9.23 -1.87
C ARG A 186 30.04 10.68 -1.64
N ASN A 187 29.24 11.25 -2.55
CA ASN A 187 28.64 12.58 -2.37
C ASN A 187 27.31 12.53 -1.60
N LEU A 188 26.78 11.34 -1.30
CA LEU A 188 25.59 11.17 -0.47
C LEU A 188 25.98 11.10 1.02
N ASN A 189 25.08 11.56 1.90
CA ASN A 189 25.27 11.46 3.35
C ASN A 189 24.90 10.06 3.87
N LEU A 190 25.72 9.53 4.75
CA LEU A 190 25.46 8.25 5.44
C LEU A 190 24.42 8.45 6.58
N PRO A 191 23.64 7.40 6.92
CA PRO A 191 23.58 6.09 6.29
C PRO A 191 22.84 6.12 4.93
N LEU A 192 23.04 5.08 4.11
CA LEU A 192 22.40 4.95 2.81
C LEU A 192 21.40 3.79 2.80
N VAL A 193 20.34 3.96 2.02
CA VAL A 193 19.38 2.91 1.68
C VAL A 193 19.65 2.46 0.25
N ILE A 194 19.87 1.16 0.06
CA ILE A 194 20.03 0.57 -1.26
C ILE A 194 18.82 -0.33 -1.52
N LYS A 195 18.13 -0.11 -2.62
CA LYS A 195 16.90 -0.84 -2.96
C LYS A 195 16.77 -1.10 -4.46
N ASN A 196 16.04 -2.14 -4.82
CA ASN A 196 15.67 -2.38 -6.20
C ASN A 196 14.78 -1.24 -6.72
N THR A 197 14.92 -0.86 -7.99
CA THR A 197 14.03 0.15 -8.59
C THR A 197 12.59 -0.36 -8.71
N ARG A 198 12.40 -1.67 -8.80
CA ARG A 198 11.10 -2.35 -8.87
C ARG A 198 10.99 -3.39 -7.77
N GLY A 199 9.82 -3.53 -7.18
CA GLY A 199 9.58 -4.48 -6.10
C GLY A 199 8.65 -3.92 -5.03
N LEU A 200 8.27 -4.80 -4.09
CA LEU A 200 7.30 -4.57 -3.03
C LEU A 200 7.91 -4.69 -1.64
N SER A 201 7.24 -4.13 -0.64
CA SER A 201 7.39 -4.49 0.78
C SER A 201 8.83 -4.51 1.30
N SER A 202 9.65 -3.55 0.87
CA SER A 202 11.06 -3.44 1.30
C SER A 202 11.96 -4.62 0.90
N TYR A 203 11.54 -5.46 -0.07
CA TYR A 203 12.38 -6.57 -0.56
C TYR A 203 13.64 -6.07 -1.25
N GLY A 204 14.76 -6.73 -0.93
CA GLY A 204 16.06 -6.39 -1.48
C GLY A 204 16.55 -5.00 -1.06
N MET A 205 15.96 -4.44 0.02
CA MET A 205 16.40 -3.19 0.61
C MET A 205 17.44 -3.46 1.70
N GLU A 206 18.52 -2.68 1.68
CA GLU A 206 19.60 -2.73 2.68
C GLU A 206 19.91 -1.33 3.17
N VAL A 207 20.15 -1.19 4.49
CA VAL A 207 20.67 0.05 5.08
C VAL A 207 22.14 -0.14 5.40
N VAL A 208 22.99 0.68 4.80
CA VAL A 208 24.44 0.63 4.99
C VAL A 208 24.96 1.88 5.69
N LYS A 209 25.87 1.70 6.63
CA LYS A 209 26.40 2.76 7.49
C LYS A 209 27.74 3.30 7.01
N THR A 210 28.37 2.65 6.02
CA THR A 210 29.66 3.04 5.46
C THR A 210 29.68 2.88 3.95
N TYR A 211 30.49 3.67 3.26
CA TYR A 211 30.68 3.51 1.80
C TYR A 211 31.30 2.16 1.43
N VAL A 212 32.11 1.58 2.32
CA VAL A 212 32.69 0.24 2.12
C VAL A 212 31.57 -0.83 2.09
N GLN A 213 30.59 -0.73 3.00
CA GLN A 213 29.41 -1.61 2.99
C GLN A 213 28.59 -1.41 1.71
N ALA A 214 28.39 -0.16 1.29
CA ALA A 214 27.67 0.13 0.05
C ALA A 214 28.39 -0.49 -1.16
N GLU A 215 29.70 -0.31 -1.28
CA GLU A 215 30.49 -0.91 -2.36
C GLU A 215 30.43 -2.44 -2.34
N ALA A 216 30.54 -3.06 -1.16
CA ALA A 216 30.46 -4.51 -1.01
C ALA A 216 29.08 -5.04 -1.42
N PHE A 217 27.99 -4.38 -0.99
CA PHE A 217 26.64 -4.73 -1.38
C PHE A 217 26.45 -4.63 -2.91
N LEU A 218 26.82 -3.49 -3.50
CA LEU A 218 26.67 -3.28 -4.95
C LEU A 218 27.47 -4.30 -5.79
N LYS A 219 28.66 -4.70 -5.32
CA LYS A 219 29.50 -5.72 -5.99
C LYS A 219 28.98 -7.15 -5.80
N SER A 220 28.01 -7.37 -4.93
CA SER A 220 27.47 -8.71 -4.67
C SER A 220 26.89 -9.36 -5.93
N LYS A 221 27.21 -10.64 -6.13
CA LYS A 221 26.63 -11.46 -7.22
C LYS A 221 25.12 -11.70 -7.10
N LYS A 222 24.55 -11.44 -5.92
CA LYS A 222 23.13 -11.57 -5.65
C LYS A 222 22.29 -10.43 -6.27
N ASN A 223 22.93 -9.29 -6.55
CA ASN A 223 22.27 -8.18 -7.22
C ASN A 223 22.11 -8.49 -8.72
N GLN A 224 20.88 -8.57 -9.18
CA GLN A 224 20.52 -8.93 -10.55
C GLN A 224 19.59 -7.91 -11.21
N THR A 225 19.38 -6.75 -10.55
CA THR A 225 18.43 -5.74 -10.99
C THR A 225 19.05 -4.35 -10.87
N ASN A 226 18.43 -3.39 -11.51
CA ASN A 226 18.77 -1.98 -11.32
C ASN A 226 18.50 -1.55 -9.87
N LEU A 227 19.36 -0.72 -9.34
CA LEU A 227 19.32 -0.28 -7.94
C LEU A 227 19.22 1.24 -7.84
N LEU A 228 18.62 1.68 -6.74
CA LEU A 228 18.63 3.05 -6.30
C LEU A 228 19.35 3.14 -4.95
N VAL A 229 20.39 3.97 -4.86
CA VAL A 229 21.13 4.26 -3.63
C VAL A 229 20.70 5.64 -3.15
N GLU A 230 20.11 5.73 -1.96
CA GLU A 230 19.51 6.96 -1.44
C GLU A 230 20.10 7.33 -0.08
N GLU A 231 20.15 8.63 0.22
CA GLU A 231 20.37 9.07 1.60
C GLU A 231 19.21 8.60 2.48
N TYR A 232 19.49 8.01 3.63
CA TYR A 232 18.47 7.71 4.62
C TYR A 232 17.91 8.99 5.24
N ILE A 233 16.62 9.18 5.17
CA ILE A 233 15.94 10.32 5.81
C ILE A 233 15.51 9.89 7.20
N GLU A 234 16.23 10.35 8.22
CA GLU A 234 15.85 10.14 9.61
C GLU A 234 14.69 11.06 9.97
N GLY A 235 13.58 10.49 10.42
CA GLY A 235 12.37 11.24 10.77
C GLY A 235 11.18 10.33 11.10
N GLU A 236 10.05 10.96 11.35
CA GLU A 236 8.78 10.26 11.62
C GLU A 236 8.20 9.74 10.29
N GLN A 237 8.02 8.43 10.19
CA GLN A 237 7.40 7.82 9.02
C GLN A 237 5.88 7.83 9.12
N ALA A 238 5.23 8.11 8.02
CA ALA A 238 3.78 8.15 7.92
C ALA A 238 3.30 7.69 6.55
N GLY A 239 2.02 7.34 6.47
CA GLY A 239 1.35 7.03 5.22
C GLY A 239 -0.04 7.60 5.19
N ILE A 240 -0.49 7.93 3.98
CA ILE A 240 -1.81 8.47 3.72
C ILE A 240 -2.34 7.99 2.38
N GLU A 241 -3.65 7.80 2.26
CA GLU A 241 -4.29 7.55 0.96
C GLU A 241 -4.84 8.82 0.35
N ILE A 242 -4.77 8.90 -0.98
CA ILE A 242 -5.44 9.90 -1.80
C ILE A 242 -6.43 9.18 -2.70
N PHE A 243 -7.70 9.60 -2.68
CA PHE A 243 -8.73 9.16 -3.61
C PHE A 243 -9.19 10.31 -4.47
N GLY A 244 -9.37 10.09 -5.74
CA GLY A 244 -9.98 11.12 -6.57
C GLY A 244 -9.56 11.11 -8.02
N SER A 245 -10.03 12.13 -8.73
CA SER A 245 -9.71 12.38 -10.14
C SER A 245 -10.07 13.83 -10.51
N ASN A 246 -9.52 14.31 -11.61
CA ASN A 246 -9.91 15.60 -12.20
C ASN A 246 -9.89 16.76 -11.20
N LYS A 247 -8.82 16.86 -10.40
CA LYS A 247 -8.63 17.89 -9.35
C LYS A 247 -9.62 17.82 -8.18
N LYS A 248 -10.38 16.75 -8.07
CA LYS A 248 -11.24 16.47 -6.91
C LYS A 248 -10.61 15.30 -6.16
N TYR A 249 -9.90 15.59 -5.09
CA TYR A 249 -9.18 14.63 -4.30
C TYR A 249 -9.63 14.65 -2.84
N SER A 250 -9.85 13.47 -2.27
CA SER A 250 -10.03 13.25 -0.83
C SER A 250 -8.73 12.74 -0.26
N LEU A 251 -8.24 13.36 0.79
CA LEU A 251 -7.16 12.82 1.59
C LEU A 251 -7.75 11.92 2.67
N GLY A 252 -7.23 10.72 2.83
CA GLY A 252 -7.56 9.81 3.92
C GLY A 252 -6.93 10.25 5.24
N GLY A 253 -7.02 9.40 6.26
CA GLY A 253 -6.31 9.61 7.51
C GLY A 253 -4.80 9.47 7.35
N LEU A 254 -4.05 10.33 8.02
CA LEU A 254 -2.61 10.19 8.17
C LEU A 254 -2.31 9.20 9.30
N PHE A 255 -1.55 8.15 9.01
CA PHE A 255 -1.12 7.17 10.00
C PHE A 255 0.40 7.22 10.15
N TYR A 256 0.87 7.34 11.38
CA TYR A 256 2.29 7.21 11.68
C TYR A 256 2.70 5.73 11.75
N PHE A 257 3.92 5.44 11.28
CA PHE A 257 4.51 4.12 11.30
C PHE A 257 5.66 4.06 12.29
N SER A 258 5.79 2.97 13.02
CA SER A 258 7.04 2.67 13.68
C SER A 258 7.99 2.00 12.70
N VAL A 259 9.26 2.29 12.87
CA VAL A 259 10.35 1.65 12.13
C VAL A 259 11.29 0.99 13.12
N ASN A 260 11.94 -0.09 12.70
CA ASN A 260 12.99 -0.69 13.51
C ASN A 260 14.21 0.28 13.63
N GLN A 261 15.19 -0.10 14.43
CA GLN A 261 16.43 0.66 14.64
C GLN A 261 17.22 1.00 13.36
N TYR A 262 16.87 0.40 12.23
CA TYR A 262 17.49 0.62 10.91
C TYR A 262 16.62 1.47 9.98
N GLY A 263 15.50 1.97 10.46
CA GLY A 263 14.59 2.77 9.64
C GLY A 263 13.78 1.96 8.62
N ILE A 264 13.79 0.64 8.73
CA ILE A 264 13.05 -0.25 7.84
C ILE A 264 11.80 -0.73 8.58
N THR A 265 10.65 -0.59 7.97
CA THR A 265 9.44 -1.28 8.42
C THR A 265 9.63 -2.78 8.21
N SER A 266 9.91 -3.51 9.28
CA SER A 266 9.80 -4.97 9.25
C SER A 266 8.32 -5.33 9.32
N PRO A 267 7.82 -6.25 8.50
CA PRO A 267 6.44 -6.71 8.59
C PRO A 267 6.06 -7.25 9.98
N LYS A 268 6.99 -7.90 10.66
CA LYS A 268 6.79 -8.42 12.02
C LYS A 268 6.84 -7.34 13.11
N GLN A 269 7.30 -6.14 12.79
CA GLN A 269 7.49 -5.04 13.74
C GLN A 269 6.80 -3.75 13.30
N SER A 270 5.98 -3.80 12.24
CA SER A 270 5.27 -2.63 11.79
C SER A 270 4.11 -2.31 12.73
N VAL A 271 4.09 -1.07 13.21
CA VAL A 271 2.97 -0.49 13.92
C VAL A 271 2.49 0.68 13.09
N LYS A 272 1.17 0.82 12.96
CA LYS A 272 0.56 2.01 12.39
C LYS A 272 -0.43 2.56 13.40
N ILE A 273 -0.38 3.84 13.65
CA ILE A 273 -1.25 4.54 14.59
C ILE A 273 -1.85 5.76 13.93
N GLY A 274 -3.13 5.93 14.03
CA GLY A 274 -3.86 7.08 13.49
C GLY A 274 -5.37 6.86 13.53
N PRO A 275 -6.11 7.68 12.81
CA PRO A 275 -5.63 8.79 12.00
C PRO A 275 -5.26 10.02 12.83
N VAL A 276 -4.28 10.77 12.38
CA VAL A 276 -3.98 12.10 12.90
C VAL A 276 -4.37 13.16 11.87
N SER A 277 -4.50 14.41 12.32
CA SER A 277 -4.82 15.53 11.43
C SER A 277 -3.69 15.80 10.44
N VAL A 278 -4.08 16.13 9.22
CA VAL A 278 -3.16 16.56 8.16
C VAL A 278 -2.91 18.06 8.32
N ASP A 279 -1.66 18.48 8.41
CA ASP A 279 -1.34 19.90 8.44
C ASP A 279 -1.50 20.55 7.05
N GLU A 280 -1.74 21.86 7.00
CA GLU A 280 -2.00 22.60 5.75
C GLU A 280 -0.87 22.47 4.73
N LYS A 281 0.38 22.37 5.19
CA LYS A 281 1.56 22.21 4.33
C LYS A 281 1.58 20.84 3.65
N LEU A 282 1.29 19.79 4.41
CA LEU A 282 1.16 18.44 3.88
C LEU A 282 -0.01 18.33 2.92
N GLU A 283 -1.16 18.87 3.29
CA GLU A 283 -2.36 18.88 2.44
C GLU A 283 -2.06 19.51 1.08
N LYS A 284 -1.51 20.73 1.05
CA LYS A 284 -1.14 21.42 -0.19
C LYS A 284 -0.13 20.63 -1.02
N MET A 285 0.83 20.01 -0.37
CA MET A 285 1.84 19.17 -1.04
C MET A 285 1.18 17.95 -1.71
N LEU A 286 0.29 17.25 -1.01
CA LEU A 286 -0.37 16.04 -1.50
C LEU A 286 -1.36 16.35 -2.64
N LEU A 287 -2.12 17.43 -2.53
CA LEU A 287 -3.02 17.87 -3.60
C LEU A 287 -2.23 18.25 -4.86
N LYS A 288 -1.13 19.00 -4.71
CA LYS A 288 -0.21 19.31 -5.82
C LYS A 288 0.38 18.03 -6.45
N LEU A 289 0.77 17.05 -5.61
CA LEU A 289 1.25 15.76 -6.08
C LEU A 289 0.21 15.04 -6.92
N ALA A 290 -1.02 14.95 -6.42
CA ALA A 290 -2.14 14.30 -7.10
C ALA A 290 -2.46 14.97 -8.45
N GLU A 291 -2.44 16.29 -8.51
CA GLU A 291 -2.64 17.05 -9.73
C GLU A 291 -1.50 16.81 -10.75
N ASN A 292 -0.24 16.90 -10.33
CA ASN A 292 0.90 16.75 -11.22
C ASN A 292 1.03 15.33 -11.79
N LEU A 293 0.68 14.31 -11.00
CA LEU A 293 0.58 12.91 -11.45
C LEU A 293 -0.69 12.65 -12.26
N ASN A 294 -1.65 13.58 -12.25
CA ASN A 294 -2.98 13.35 -12.79
C ASN A 294 -3.59 12.04 -12.24
N LEU A 295 -3.58 11.91 -10.91
CA LEU A 295 -4.15 10.73 -10.26
C LEU A 295 -5.62 10.55 -10.65
N CYS A 296 -6.00 9.31 -10.90
CA CYS A 296 -7.37 8.92 -11.15
C CYS A 296 -7.61 7.55 -10.51
N GLY A 297 -8.09 7.54 -9.28
CA GLY A 297 -8.22 6.33 -8.48
C GLY A 297 -7.72 6.52 -7.06
N SER A 298 -7.23 5.44 -6.46
CA SER A 298 -6.61 5.43 -5.13
C SER A 298 -5.09 5.40 -5.25
N ALA A 299 -4.40 6.11 -4.39
CA ALA A 299 -2.95 6.02 -4.24
C ALA A 299 -2.56 6.13 -2.76
N GLN A 300 -1.67 5.24 -2.30
CA GLN A 300 -1.01 5.36 -1.01
C GLN A 300 0.30 6.11 -1.18
N ILE A 301 0.54 7.10 -0.34
CA ILE A 301 1.77 7.90 -0.32
C ILE A 301 2.50 7.61 0.99
N ASP A 302 3.72 7.10 0.90
CA ASP A 302 4.60 6.90 2.04
C ASP A 302 5.50 8.13 2.22
N LEU A 303 5.56 8.62 3.45
CA LEU A 303 6.12 9.90 3.82
C LEU A 303 7.12 9.79 4.97
N VAL A 304 8.06 10.74 5.04
CA VAL A 304 8.87 10.99 6.23
C VAL A 304 8.78 12.47 6.58
N LYS A 305 8.52 12.78 7.86
CA LYS A 305 8.60 14.13 8.42
C LYS A 305 9.96 14.31 9.11
N LYS A 306 10.76 15.26 8.62
CA LYS A 306 12.06 15.61 9.18
C LYS A 306 12.16 17.12 9.32
N ASN A 307 12.48 17.61 10.53
CA ASN A 307 12.62 19.05 10.79
C ASN A 307 11.42 19.89 10.29
N ASN A 308 10.22 19.39 10.51
CA ASN A 308 8.96 20.00 10.05
C ASN A 308 8.80 20.11 8.51
N GLU A 309 9.61 19.34 7.75
CA GLU A 309 9.49 19.18 6.30
C GLU A 309 9.05 17.77 5.95
N TRP A 310 8.12 17.66 4.97
CA TRP A 310 7.66 16.39 4.48
C TRP A 310 8.45 15.94 3.25
N PHE A 311 8.84 14.67 3.23
CA PHE A 311 9.53 14.00 2.14
C PHE A 311 8.70 12.85 1.63
N ILE A 312 8.57 12.72 0.31
CA ILE A 312 7.87 11.60 -0.33
C ILE A 312 8.86 10.45 -0.52
N ILE A 313 8.52 9.29 0.00
CA ILE A 313 9.35 8.08 -0.06
C ILE A 313 8.92 7.16 -1.20
N GLU A 314 7.62 6.88 -1.29
CA GLU A 314 7.03 5.98 -2.28
C GLU A 314 5.60 6.39 -2.62
N ILE A 315 5.17 6.09 -3.83
CA ILE A 315 3.81 6.31 -4.32
C ILE A 315 3.30 4.99 -4.86
N ASN A 316 2.25 4.46 -4.24
CA ASN A 316 1.62 3.20 -4.63
C ASN A 316 0.23 3.50 -5.22
N PRO A 317 0.07 3.55 -6.58
CA PRO A 317 -1.14 4.03 -7.23
C PRO A 317 -2.23 2.93 -7.30
N ARG A 318 -2.67 2.44 -6.16
CA ARG A 318 -3.64 1.35 -6.01
C ARG A 318 -4.20 1.29 -4.59
N LEU A 319 -5.21 0.47 -4.38
CA LEU A 319 -5.66 0.08 -3.04
C LEU A 319 -4.52 -0.60 -2.26
N SER A 320 -4.53 -0.45 -0.95
CA SER A 320 -3.44 -0.88 -0.08
C SER A 320 -3.92 -1.33 1.30
N GLY A 321 -3.00 -1.73 2.17
CA GLY A 321 -3.31 -1.98 3.57
C GLY A 321 -3.84 -0.73 4.31
N MET A 322 -3.55 0.47 3.79
CA MET A 322 -4.12 1.72 4.33
C MET A 322 -5.61 1.86 4.02
N THR A 323 -6.09 1.25 2.93
CA THR A 323 -7.52 1.23 2.59
C THR A 323 -8.36 0.61 3.71
N LEU A 324 -7.85 -0.50 4.30
CA LEU A 324 -8.49 -1.14 5.44
C LEU A 324 -8.58 -0.18 6.65
N LEU A 325 -7.48 0.52 6.97
CA LEU A 325 -7.46 1.49 8.06
C LEU A 325 -8.39 2.66 7.79
N SER A 326 -8.44 3.17 6.55
CA SER A 326 -9.38 4.22 6.16
C SER A 326 -10.84 3.77 6.35
N VAL A 327 -11.18 2.57 5.88
CA VAL A 327 -12.54 1.99 6.02
C VAL A 327 -12.93 1.86 7.50
N LEU A 328 -12.05 1.31 8.32
CA LEU A 328 -12.30 1.13 9.75
C LEU A 328 -12.42 2.48 10.48
N SER A 329 -11.53 3.42 10.20
CA SER A 329 -11.51 4.72 10.90
C SER A 329 -12.72 5.60 10.56
N GLU A 330 -13.19 5.59 9.31
CA GLU A 330 -14.38 6.34 8.90
C GLU A 330 -15.70 5.58 9.16
N ASN A 331 -15.63 4.27 9.42
CA ASN A 331 -16.77 3.36 9.43
C ASN A 331 -17.60 3.46 8.15
N LYS A 332 -16.93 3.45 6.99
CA LYS A 332 -17.51 3.67 5.68
C LYS A 332 -16.87 2.75 4.65
N SER A 333 -17.67 2.07 3.84
CA SER A 333 -17.12 1.20 2.79
C SER A 333 -16.35 2.00 1.73
N VAL A 334 -15.34 1.36 1.15
CA VAL A 334 -14.53 1.97 0.09
C VAL A 334 -15.35 2.32 -1.15
N TYR A 335 -16.36 1.53 -1.48
CA TYR A 335 -17.26 1.79 -2.62
C TYR A 335 -18.08 3.07 -2.41
N LYS A 336 -18.61 3.25 -1.20
CA LYS A 336 -19.36 4.44 -0.83
C LYS A 336 -18.48 5.68 -0.87
N LYS A 337 -17.25 5.59 -0.35
CA LYS A 337 -16.26 6.66 -0.42
C LYS A 337 -15.96 7.07 -1.86
N ILE A 338 -15.75 6.12 -2.76
CA ILE A 338 -15.50 6.41 -4.17
C ILE A 338 -16.71 7.09 -4.83
N MET A 339 -17.92 6.60 -4.56
CA MET A 339 -19.14 7.21 -5.09
C MET A 339 -19.36 8.65 -4.60
N GLU A 340 -19.00 8.93 -3.35
CA GLU A 340 -19.03 10.29 -2.77
C GLU A 340 -18.00 11.20 -3.45
N VAL A 341 -16.77 10.74 -3.62
CA VAL A 341 -15.70 11.50 -4.30
C VAL A 341 -16.08 11.85 -5.74
N ILE A 342 -16.73 10.95 -6.46
CA ILE A 342 -17.23 11.21 -7.81
C ILE A 342 -18.30 12.30 -7.81
N LYS A 343 -19.18 12.30 -6.80
CA LYS A 343 -20.19 13.35 -6.61
C LYS A 343 -19.57 14.68 -6.15
N GLY A 344 -18.29 14.70 -5.79
CA GLY A 344 -17.55 15.87 -5.35
C GLY A 344 -17.49 16.06 -3.83
N ASP A 345 -17.94 15.09 -3.05
CA ASP A 345 -17.72 15.05 -1.61
C ASP A 345 -16.34 14.42 -1.34
N VAL A 346 -15.39 15.29 -0.99
CA VAL A 346 -13.99 14.90 -0.75
C VAL A 346 -13.60 14.91 0.73
N ASN A 347 -14.56 15.06 1.63
CA ASN A 347 -14.29 15.16 3.06
C ASN A 347 -13.91 13.81 3.66
N TYR A 348 -12.89 13.82 4.51
CA TYR A 348 -12.52 12.72 5.39
C TYR A 348 -12.98 13.04 6.81
N SER A 349 -13.61 12.06 7.45
CA SER A 349 -14.09 12.22 8.84
C SER A 349 -13.87 10.94 9.62
N ALA A 350 -12.80 10.91 10.40
CA ALA A 350 -12.53 9.80 11.31
C ALA A 350 -13.59 9.73 12.43
N LYS A 351 -14.03 8.51 12.69
CA LYS A 351 -14.94 8.17 13.80
C LYS A 351 -14.25 7.34 14.88
N LYS A 352 -13.13 6.71 14.51
CA LYS A 352 -12.34 5.85 15.38
C LYS A 352 -10.86 6.10 15.14
N TYR A 353 -10.06 5.90 16.17
CA TYR A 353 -8.60 5.83 16.13
C TYR A 353 -8.17 4.38 16.15
N LEU A 354 -7.11 4.05 15.43
CA LEU A 354 -6.68 2.70 15.19
C LEU A 354 -5.21 2.51 15.56
N LEU A 355 -4.92 1.31 16.07
CA LEU A 355 -3.58 0.78 16.27
C LEU A 355 -3.49 -0.56 15.52
N ASP A 356 -2.73 -0.60 14.45
CA ASP A 356 -2.45 -1.79 13.65
C ASP A 356 -1.04 -2.29 13.99
N PHE A 357 -0.92 -3.57 14.35
CA PHE A 357 0.35 -4.19 14.68
C PHE A 357 0.35 -5.69 14.43
N LYS A 358 1.55 -6.29 14.43
CA LYS A 358 1.75 -7.71 14.18
C LYS A 358 2.37 -8.40 15.37
N THR A 359 1.91 -9.64 15.61
CA THR A 359 2.45 -10.56 16.60
C THR A 359 2.93 -11.84 15.91
N PRO A 360 3.69 -12.71 16.58
CA PRO A 360 3.86 -14.09 16.14
C PRO A 360 2.52 -14.81 15.94
N VAL A 361 2.55 -15.93 15.22
CA VAL A 361 1.38 -16.81 15.04
C VAL A 361 0.86 -17.27 16.39
N LEU A 362 -0.45 -17.21 16.59
CA LEU A 362 -1.15 -17.53 17.83
C LEU A 362 -1.94 -18.84 17.69
N GLU A 363 -2.10 -19.53 18.80
CA GLU A 363 -2.98 -20.69 18.91
C GLU A 363 -4.46 -20.29 18.75
N LYS A 364 -5.26 -21.20 18.22
CA LYS A 364 -6.68 -20.94 17.89
C LYS A 364 -7.50 -20.46 19.08
N GLU A 365 -7.26 -21.03 20.25
CA GLU A 365 -7.93 -20.64 21.49
C GLU A 365 -7.67 -19.18 21.83
N LYS A 366 -6.43 -18.73 21.69
CA LYS A 366 -6.01 -17.35 21.93
C LYS A 366 -6.64 -16.37 20.94
N LEU A 367 -6.75 -16.76 19.67
CA LEU A 367 -7.44 -15.96 18.65
C LEU A 367 -8.94 -15.80 18.97
N LEU A 368 -9.58 -16.86 19.46
CA LEU A 368 -10.99 -16.82 19.87
C LEU A 368 -11.23 -15.98 21.16
N GLU A 369 -10.24 -15.90 22.02
CA GLU A 369 -10.25 -15.00 23.18
C GLU A 369 -10.12 -13.55 22.74
N LEU A 370 -9.11 -13.24 21.92
CA LEU A 370 -8.87 -11.90 21.37
C LEU A 370 -10.08 -11.35 20.63
N LYS A 371 -10.78 -12.18 19.86
CA LYS A 371 -12.01 -11.78 19.16
C LYS A 371 -13.08 -11.23 20.08
N LYS A 372 -13.08 -11.57 21.38
CA LYS A 372 -14.08 -11.13 22.36
C LYS A 372 -13.75 -9.78 22.99
N GLU A 373 -12.51 -9.30 22.82
CA GLU A 373 -12.10 -8.02 23.36
C GLU A 373 -12.77 -6.87 22.58
N SER A 374 -13.37 -5.94 23.31
CA SER A 374 -14.17 -4.86 22.73
C SER A 374 -13.38 -3.89 21.85
N TYR A 375 -12.06 -3.82 22.04
CA TYR A 375 -11.15 -2.97 21.27
C TYR A 375 -10.60 -3.65 20.02
N VAL A 376 -10.87 -4.95 19.79
CA VAL A 376 -10.35 -5.69 18.63
C VAL A 376 -11.33 -5.59 17.46
N GLU A 377 -10.91 -4.91 16.39
CA GLU A 377 -11.68 -4.71 15.18
C GLU A 377 -11.32 -5.72 14.07
N TYR A 378 -10.07 -6.20 14.08
CA TYR A 378 -9.56 -7.03 13.01
C TYR A 378 -8.49 -7.98 13.50
N ILE A 379 -8.57 -9.22 13.04
CA ILE A 379 -7.54 -10.26 13.22
C ILE A 379 -7.33 -10.95 11.88
N LEU A 380 -6.11 -10.95 11.38
CA LEU A 380 -5.70 -11.72 10.22
C LEU A 380 -4.47 -12.54 10.58
N GLN A 381 -4.58 -13.86 10.54
CA GLN A 381 -3.44 -14.72 10.76
C GLN A 381 -3.11 -15.53 9.52
N THR A 382 -1.87 -15.44 9.08
CA THR A 382 -1.30 -16.24 7.99
C THR A 382 -0.38 -17.30 8.55
N LYS A 383 -0.43 -18.51 8.01
CA LYS A 383 0.48 -19.59 8.41
C LYS A 383 1.86 -19.42 7.80
N ASN A 384 1.90 -19.01 6.54
CA ASN A 384 3.11 -18.69 5.81
C ASN A 384 2.91 -17.35 5.13
N ASP A 385 3.92 -16.51 5.11
CA ASP A 385 3.91 -15.32 4.25
C ASP A 385 4.30 -15.75 2.83
N CYS A 386 3.34 -16.31 2.08
CA CYS A 386 3.55 -16.70 0.68
C CYS A 386 3.87 -15.52 -0.22
N ALA A 387 3.60 -14.31 0.26
CA ALA A 387 3.93 -13.08 -0.42
C ALA A 387 5.43 -12.82 -0.48
N ARG A 388 6.27 -13.61 0.18
CA ARG A 388 7.70 -13.34 0.26
C ARG A 388 8.52 -14.48 -0.28
N GLN A 389 9.47 -14.13 -1.15
CA GLN A 389 10.46 -15.08 -1.68
C GLN A 389 11.34 -15.70 -0.58
N HIS A 390 11.38 -15.11 0.61
CA HIS A 390 11.97 -15.65 1.80
C HIS A 390 10.87 -16.27 2.64
N ARG A 391 10.93 -17.55 2.90
CA ARG A 391 10.04 -18.32 3.77
C ARG A 391 10.12 -17.80 5.20
N GLU A 392 9.47 -16.66 5.45
CA GLU A 392 9.28 -16.17 6.81
C GLU A 392 8.14 -16.97 7.46
N GLU A 393 8.27 -17.22 8.74
CA GLU A 393 7.17 -17.72 9.56
C GLU A 393 5.96 -16.81 9.43
N GLY A 394 4.76 -17.36 9.48
CA GLY A 394 3.53 -16.59 9.46
C GLY A 394 3.46 -15.56 10.60
N TYR A 395 2.46 -14.72 10.58
CA TYR A 395 2.20 -13.70 11.61
C TYR A 395 0.69 -13.57 11.87
N CYS A 396 0.37 -12.95 12.98
CA CYS A 396 -0.97 -12.49 13.29
C CYS A 396 -0.99 -10.94 13.25
N GLU A 397 -1.83 -10.36 12.42
CA GLU A 397 -2.09 -8.92 12.35
C GLU A 397 -3.34 -8.60 13.16
N LEU A 398 -3.21 -7.59 14.03
CA LEU A 398 -4.25 -7.14 14.93
C LEU A 398 -4.51 -5.65 14.71
N ILE A 399 -5.79 -5.25 14.61
CA ILE A 399 -6.16 -3.85 14.62
C ILE A 399 -7.07 -3.59 15.80
N PHE A 400 -6.63 -2.69 16.68
CA PHE A 400 -7.42 -2.17 17.78
C PHE A 400 -8.07 -0.86 17.39
N SER A 401 -9.24 -0.56 17.96
CA SER A 401 -9.91 0.71 17.79
C SER A 401 -10.37 1.32 19.12
N ALA A 402 -10.42 2.64 19.14
CA ALA A 402 -10.98 3.40 20.25
C ALA A 402 -11.54 4.74 19.76
N LEU A 403 -12.26 5.47 20.62
CA LEU A 403 -12.82 6.78 20.31
C LEU A 403 -11.78 7.91 20.41
N ASN A 404 -10.68 7.65 21.13
CA ASN A 404 -9.57 8.58 21.28
C ASN A 404 -8.24 7.82 21.55
N PHE A 405 -7.11 8.52 21.47
CA PHE A 405 -5.78 7.91 21.64
C PHE A 405 -5.52 7.44 23.08
N GLU A 406 -6.11 8.05 24.12
CA GLU A 406 -5.96 7.58 25.51
C GLU A 406 -6.64 6.23 25.70
N GLU A 407 -7.83 6.04 25.18
CA GLU A 407 -8.51 4.74 25.20
C GLU A 407 -7.71 3.69 24.41
N LEU A 408 -7.11 4.06 23.28
CA LEU A 408 -6.27 3.18 22.48
C LEU A 408 -5.01 2.73 23.27
N LYS A 409 -4.41 3.64 24.02
CA LYS A 409 -3.30 3.35 24.92
C LYS A 409 -3.73 2.40 26.05
N ASN A 410 -4.89 2.65 26.64
CA ASN A 410 -5.43 1.77 27.68
C ASN A 410 -5.72 0.36 27.13
N ALA A 411 -6.25 0.25 25.91
CA ALA A 411 -6.44 -1.04 25.23
C ALA A 411 -5.11 -1.79 25.04
N LEU A 412 -4.05 -1.08 24.66
CA LEU A 412 -2.72 -1.67 24.52
C LEU A 412 -2.16 -2.16 25.88
N GLU A 413 -2.33 -1.40 26.96
CA GLU A 413 -1.88 -1.81 28.30
C GLU A 413 -2.69 -3.01 28.82
N ASP A 414 -4.02 -3.04 28.59
CA ASP A 414 -4.85 -4.20 28.90
C ASP A 414 -4.40 -5.44 28.14
N PHE A 415 -4.16 -5.30 26.83
CA PHE A 415 -3.64 -6.38 26.00
C PHE A 415 -2.30 -6.92 26.52
N LYS A 416 -1.37 -6.05 26.91
CA LYS A 416 -0.08 -6.44 27.48
C LYS A 416 -0.22 -7.20 28.80
N CYS A 417 -1.14 -6.77 29.65
CA CYS A 417 -1.40 -7.48 30.92
C CYS A 417 -1.95 -8.88 30.68
N LYS A 418 -2.83 -9.03 29.69
CA LYS A 418 -3.46 -10.32 29.35
C LYS A 418 -2.54 -11.24 28.54
N TYR A 419 -1.67 -10.66 27.69
CA TYR A 419 -0.85 -11.37 26.73
C TYR A 419 0.62 -10.88 26.74
N PRO A 420 1.33 -10.99 27.88
CA PRO A 420 2.66 -10.37 28.07
C PRO A 420 3.73 -10.88 27.11
N ASP A 421 3.58 -12.11 26.60
CA ASP A 421 4.57 -12.75 25.73
C ASP A 421 4.38 -12.45 24.24
N LEU A 422 3.32 -11.71 23.87
CA LEU A 422 3.00 -11.46 22.47
C LEU A 422 3.70 -10.24 21.87
N LEU A 423 4.19 -9.34 22.70
CA LEU A 423 4.88 -8.14 22.27
C LEU A 423 6.36 -8.22 22.55
N ASP A 424 7.17 -7.99 21.52
CA ASP A 424 8.60 -7.76 21.67
C ASP A 424 8.85 -6.47 22.47
N LYS A 425 9.83 -6.48 23.38
CA LYS A 425 10.18 -5.29 24.18
C LYS A 425 10.52 -4.06 23.34
N GLY A 426 11.19 -4.26 22.21
CA GLY A 426 11.51 -3.18 21.28
C GLY A 426 10.27 -2.57 20.63
N PHE A 427 9.31 -3.40 20.25
CA PHE A 427 8.01 -3.01 19.72
C PHE A 427 7.19 -2.21 20.74
N GLU A 428 7.16 -2.66 21.98
CA GLU A 428 6.48 -2.00 23.06
C GLU A 428 6.97 -0.56 23.28
N VAL A 429 8.30 -0.38 23.33
CA VAL A 429 8.91 0.96 23.49
C VAL A 429 8.56 1.87 22.30
N GLN A 430 8.66 1.36 21.09
CA GLN A 430 8.33 2.12 19.87
C GLN A 430 6.86 2.55 19.84
N THR A 431 5.94 1.63 20.17
CA THR A 431 4.51 1.94 20.19
C THR A 431 4.18 2.98 21.26
N LYS A 432 4.77 2.87 22.46
CA LYS A 432 4.59 3.86 23.52
C LYS A 432 5.12 5.24 23.11
N ASN A 433 6.32 5.30 22.55
CA ASN A 433 6.91 6.54 22.09
C ASN A 433 6.06 7.21 21.01
N LEU A 434 5.54 6.42 20.07
CA LEU A 434 4.72 6.91 18.98
C LEU A 434 3.37 7.45 19.50
N LEU A 435 2.68 6.71 20.39
CA LEU A 435 1.46 7.17 21.06
C LEU A 435 1.71 8.45 21.87
N GLN A 436 2.81 8.52 22.59
CA GLN A 436 3.14 9.68 23.40
C GLN A 436 3.48 10.91 22.54
N SER A 437 4.16 10.72 21.41
CA SER A 437 4.39 11.78 20.42
C SER A 437 3.08 12.34 19.86
N ILE A 438 2.10 11.48 19.56
CA ILE A 438 0.79 11.88 19.05
C ILE A 438 -0.04 12.62 20.11
N LEU A 439 0.00 12.18 21.35
CA LEU A 439 -0.74 12.80 22.46
C LEU A 439 -0.20 14.18 22.88
N ASN A 440 1.08 14.44 22.59
CA ASN A 440 1.76 15.71 22.94
C ASN A 440 1.68 16.75 21.81
N ASN A 441 1.25 16.38 20.60
CA ASN A 441 1.02 17.24 19.46
C ASN A 441 -0.46 17.56 19.29
#